data_4d2713717e3ebe95591e1dd9e2d1bd60
#
_entry.id   4d2713717e3ebe95591e1dd9e2d1bd60
#
_cell.length_a   1.000
_cell.length_b   1.000
_cell.length_c   1.000
_cell.angle_alpha   90.00
_cell.angle_beta   90.00
_cell.angle_gamma   90.00
#
_symmetry.space_group_name_H-M   'P 1'
#
loop_
_entity.id
_entity.type
_entity.pdbx_description
1 polymer ?
#
loop_
_entity_poly.entity_id
_entity_poly.type
_entity_poly.pdbx_seq_one_letter_code
_entity_poly.pdbx_strand_id
1 'polypeptide(L)'
;MDAQVCSSLKIFRKMVKPKTEEEIELLRENAIIVSKTLAEVGKIVAPGVTTLELNRVAETFIRDNGAIPSFLGYEGFPAALCLSVNDVVVHGFPSNYVLKEGD
;
A
#
# COMPACT_ATOMS: atom_id res chain seq x y z
N MET A 1 30.32 -18.38 26.45
CA MET A 1 29.52 -18.28 25.21
C MET A 1 30.14 -19.23 24.21
N ASP A 2 29.40 -20.20 23.75
CA ASP A 2 29.84 -21.17 22.77
C ASP A 2 30.14 -20.46 21.43
N ALA A 3 31.29 -20.77 20.80
CA ALA A 3 31.73 -20.19 19.53
C ALA A 3 30.73 -20.47 18.40
N GLN A 4 29.96 -21.56 18.46
CA GLN A 4 28.89 -21.88 17.53
C GLN A 4 27.71 -20.92 17.62
N VAL A 5 27.29 -20.50 18.81
CA VAL A 5 26.21 -19.53 19.02
C VAL A 5 26.60 -18.16 18.48
N CYS A 6 27.86 -17.75 18.67
CA CYS A 6 28.38 -16.50 18.15
C CYS A 6 28.45 -16.49 16.60
N SER A 7 28.77 -17.62 15.99
CA SER A 7 28.76 -17.79 14.52
C SER A 7 27.37 -17.73 13.94
N SER A 8 26.38 -18.37 14.58
CA SER A 8 24.97 -18.33 14.16
C SER A 8 24.39 -16.92 14.25
N LEU A 9 24.72 -16.17 15.31
CA LEU A 9 24.31 -14.76 15.45
C LEU A 9 24.91 -13.87 14.37
N LYS A 10 26.15 -14.12 13.95
CA LYS A 10 26.79 -13.38 12.86
C LYS A 10 26.13 -13.68 11.51
N ILE A 11 25.73 -14.94 11.26
CA ILE A 11 25.01 -15.33 10.05
C ILE A 11 23.62 -14.67 10.02
N PHE A 12 22.91 -14.69 11.14
CA PHE A 12 21.59 -14.06 11.28
C PHE A 12 21.68 -12.53 11.03
N ARG A 13 22.68 -11.84 11.60
CA ARG A 13 22.93 -10.41 11.34
C ARG A 13 23.23 -10.12 9.85
N LYS A 14 23.80 -11.06 9.13
CA LYS A 14 24.11 -10.92 7.71
C LYS A 14 22.84 -11.07 6.84
N MET A 15 21.81 -11.80 7.31
CA MET A 15 20.53 -12.00 6.63
C MET A 15 19.52 -10.89 6.92
N VAL A 16 19.63 -10.21 8.07
CA VAL A 16 18.79 -9.08 8.45
C VAL A 16 19.57 -7.79 8.21
N LYS A 17 19.11 -6.99 7.25
CA LYS A 17 19.72 -5.69 6.94
C LYS A 17 18.84 -4.57 7.50
N PRO A 18 19.20 -3.94 8.63
CA PRO A 18 18.48 -2.79 9.15
C PRO A 18 18.49 -1.64 8.16
N LYS A 19 17.42 -0.84 8.14
CA LYS A 19 17.37 0.39 7.36
C LYS A 19 18.28 1.45 7.98
N THR A 20 18.85 2.29 7.12
CA THR A 20 19.59 3.49 7.57
C THR A 20 18.63 4.59 8.02
N GLU A 21 19.13 5.62 8.70
CA GLU A 21 18.32 6.76 9.09
C GLU A 21 17.73 7.49 7.86
N GLU A 22 18.51 7.62 6.79
CA GLU A 22 18.05 8.21 5.52
C GLU A 22 16.93 7.38 4.88
N GLU A 23 17.07 6.05 4.88
CA GLU A 23 16.05 5.14 4.37
C GLU A 23 14.76 5.21 5.21
N ILE A 24 14.89 5.33 6.53
CA ILE A 24 13.75 5.49 7.46
C ILE A 24 13.02 6.79 7.17
N GLU A 25 13.73 7.90 6.93
CA GLU A 25 13.10 9.17 6.61
C GLU A 25 12.35 9.12 5.28
N LEU A 26 12.91 8.51 4.25
CA LEU A 26 12.22 8.29 2.97
C LEU A 26 10.95 7.44 3.14
N LEU A 27 11.02 6.39 3.96
CA LEU A 27 9.84 5.57 4.28
C LEU A 27 8.78 6.39 5.02
N ARG A 28 9.18 7.29 5.90
CA ARG A 28 8.29 8.18 6.65
C ARG A 28 7.56 9.16 5.70
N GLU A 29 8.29 9.79 4.79
CA GLU A 29 7.71 10.67 3.76
C GLU A 29 6.69 9.93 2.90
N ASN A 30 7.03 8.71 2.44
CA ASN A 30 6.11 7.88 1.67
C ASN A 30 4.87 7.48 2.46
N ALA A 31 5.03 7.15 3.75
CA ALA A 31 3.91 6.81 4.63
C ALA A 31 2.90 7.97 4.78
N ILE A 32 3.38 9.20 4.80
CA ILE A 32 2.53 10.40 4.83
C ILE A 32 1.70 10.50 3.54
N ILE A 33 2.29 10.24 2.39
CA ILE A 33 1.56 10.24 1.11
C ILE A 33 0.48 9.15 1.11
N VAL A 34 0.80 7.96 1.60
CA VAL A 34 -0.17 6.86 1.72
C VAL A 34 -1.35 7.27 2.60
N SER A 35 -1.08 7.83 3.78
CA SER A 35 -2.13 8.28 4.71
C SER A 35 -3.03 9.34 4.09
N LYS A 36 -2.45 10.32 3.40
CA LYS A 36 -3.20 11.38 2.70
C LYS A 36 -4.03 10.81 1.55
N THR A 37 -3.48 9.84 0.80
CA THR A 37 -4.21 9.16 -0.28
C THR A 37 -5.46 8.46 0.25
N LEU A 38 -5.34 7.73 1.36
CA LEU A 38 -6.48 7.10 2.00
C LEU A 38 -7.53 8.10 2.46
N ALA A 39 -7.11 9.26 2.98
CA ALA A 39 -8.01 10.33 3.38
C ALA A 39 -8.77 10.92 2.17
N GLU A 40 -8.08 11.14 1.05
CA GLU A 40 -8.73 11.64 -0.18
C GLU A 40 -9.74 10.64 -0.74
N VAL A 41 -9.39 9.36 -0.79
CA VAL A 41 -10.32 8.30 -1.21
C VAL A 41 -11.51 8.23 -0.25
N GLY A 42 -11.26 8.32 1.04
CA GLY A 42 -12.32 8.28 2.07
C GLY A 42 -13.38 9.39 1.91
N LYS A 43 -13.01 10.54 1.36
CA LYS A 43 -13.95 11.65 1.13
C LYS A 43 -15.03 11.34 0.09
N ILE A 44 -14.74 10.43 -0.83
CA ILE A 44 -15.64 10.10 -1.95
C ILE A 44 -16.29 8.74 -1.82
N VAL A 45 -15.98 7.97 -0.78
CA VAL A 45 -16.65 6.69 -0.51
C VAL A 45 -18.11 6.97 -0.16
N ALA A 46 -19.00 6.57 -1.04
CA ALA A 46 -20.44 6.76 -0.87
C ALA A 46 -21.20 5.76 -1.75
N PRO A 47 -22.46 5.45 -1.43
CA PRO A 47 -23.32 4.69 -2.33
C PRO A 47 -23.38 5.35 -3.71
N GLY A 48 -23.28 4.55 -4.76
CA GLY A 48 -23.30 5.02 -6.15
C GLY A 48 -21.92 5.25 -6.77
N VAL A 49 -20.84 5.25 -6.00
CA VAL A 49 -19.46 5.37 -6.49
C VAL A 49 -18.94 3.97 -6.87
N THR A 50 -18.21 3.88 -7.97
CA THR A 50 -17.56 2.61 -8.35
C THR A 50 -16.20 2.46 -7.69
N THR A 51 -15.75 1.24 -7.49
CA THR A 51 -14.41 0.98 -6.97
C THR A 51 -13.31 1.40 -7.95
N LEU A 52 -13.58 1.41 -9.25
CA LEU A 52 -12.69 2.00 -10.26
C LEU A 52 -12.48 3.51 -10.04
N GLU A 53 -13.53 4.24 -9.69
CA GLU A 53 -13.43 5.67 -9.41
C GLU A 53 -12.56 5.94 -8.17
N LEU A 54 -12.70 5.13 -7.11
CA LEU A 54 -11.84 5.21 -5.95
C LEU A 54 -10.36 4.99 -6.32
N ASN A 55 -10.10 4.01 -7.18
CA ASN A 55 -8.75 3.76 -7.67
C ASN A 55 -8.19 4.93 -8.48
N ARG A 56 -9.02 5.51 -9.37
CA ARG A 56 -8.63 6.67 -10.19
C ARG A 56 -8.22 7.86 -9.32
N VAL A 57 -9.01 8.16 -8.30
CA VAL A 57 -8.72 9.26 -7.36
C VAL A 57 -7.42 9.00 -6.61
N ALA A 58 -7.21 7.79 -6.13
CA ALA A 58 -5.98 7.41 -5.44
C ALA A 58 -4.75 7.54 -6.34
N GLU A 59 -4.80 7.00 -7.55
CA GLU A 59 -3.69 7.06 -8.48
C GLU A 59 -3.34 8.51 -8.84
N THR A 60 -4.35 9.32 -9.14
CA THR A 60 -4.17 10.75 -9.44
C THR A 60 -3.52 11.48 -8.28
N PHE A 61 -4.01 11.27 -7.06
CA PHE A 61 -3.47 11.93 -5.87
C PHE A 61 -2.01 11.53 -5.60
N ILE A 62 -1.68 10.23 -5.72
CA ILE A 62 -0.31 9.74 -5.55
C ILE A 62 0.63 10.41 -6.55
N ARG A 63 0.25 10.45 -7.84
CA ARG A 63 1.07 11.06 -8.90
C ARG A 63 1.20 12.56 -8.74
N ASP A 64 0.15 13.27 -8.35
CA ASP A 64 0.15 14.71 -8.09
C ASP A 64 1.08 15.09 -6.92
N ASN A 65 1.32 14.15 -6.00
CA ASN A 65 2.29 14.33 -4.91
C ASN A 65 3.71 13.83 -5.27
N GLY A 66 3.98 13.60 -6.54
CA GLY A 66 5.32 13.23 -7.02
C GLY A 66 5.72 11.78 -6.72
N ALA A 67 4.77 10.93 -6.36
CA ALA A 67 5.01 9.53 -6.06
C ALA A 67 4.49 8.60 -7.17
N ILE A 68 4.87 7.33 -7.11
CA ILE A 68 4.45 6.29 -8.05
C ILE A 68 3.70 5.21 -7.26
N PRO A 69 2.49 4.80 -7.71
CA PRO A 69 1.76 3.70 -7.07
C PRO A 69 2.55 2.40 -7.16
N SER A 70 3.00 1.88 -6.02
CA SER A 70 3.88 0.70 -5.99
C SER A 70 3.15 -0.60 -6.35
N PHE A 71 1.84 -0.69 -6.15
CA PHE A 71 1.06 -1.87 -6.51
C PHE A 71 0.84 -2.02 -8.01
N LEU A 72 0.75 -0.90 -8.72
CA LEU A 72 0.45 -0.92 -10.16
C LEU A 72 1.57 -1.63 -10.93
N GLY A 73 1.21 -2.75 -11.54
CA GLY A 73 2.13 -3.60 -12.29
C GLY A 73 2.97 -4.57 -11.44
N TYR A 74 2.92 -4.46 -10.11
CA TYR A 74 3.64 -5.41 -9.25
C TYR A 74 3.03 -6.80 -9.38
N GLU A 75 3.83 -7.76 -9.86
CA GLU A 75 3.39 -9.14 -10.14
C GLU A 75 2.09 -9.19 -10.97
N GLY A 76 1.93 -8.23 -11.88
CA GLY A 76 0.74 -8.13 -12.74
C GLY A 76 -0.49 -7.51 -12.08
N PHE A 77 -0.39 -6.93 -10.87
CA PHE A 77 -1.52 -6.27 -10.22
C PHE A 77 -2.01 -5.08 -11.06
N PRO A 78 -3.34 -5.01 -11.38
CA PRO A 78 -3.83 -4.09 -12.42
C PRO A 78 -4.15 -2.68 -11.94
N ALA A 79 -3.96 -2.35 -10.67
CA ALA A 79 -4.47 -1.12 -10.08
C ALA A 79 -3.51 -0.49 -9.06
N ALA A 80 -3.78 0.75 -8.67
CA ALA A 80 -3.04 1.48 -7.66
C ALA A 80 -3.46 1.13 -6.23
N LEU A 81 -4.70 0.66 -6.06
CA LEU A 81 -5.29 0.25 -4.77
C LEU A 81 -5.77 -1.19 -4.80
N CYS A 82 -5.70 -1.84 -3.63
CA CYS A 82 -6.54 -3.00 -3.33
C CYS A 82 -7.86 -2.50 -2.74
N LEU A 83 -8.98 -2.94 -3.29
CA LEU A 83 -10.32 -2.59 -2.84
C LEU A 83 -11.12 -3.87 -2.61
N SER A 84 -11.23 -4.24 -1.35
CA SER A 84 -11.88 -5.49 -0.94
C SER A 84 -13.21 -5.17 -0.27
N VAL A 85 -14.30 -5.35 -1.02
CA VAL A 85 -15.68 -5.05 -0.58
C VAL A 85 -16.30 -6.30 0.00
N ASN A 86 -16.93 -6.17 1.16
CA ASN A 86 -17.70 -7.21 1.85
C ASN A 86 -16.92 -8.51 2.06
N ASP A 87 -17.25 -9.57 1.34
CA ASP A 87 -16.67 -10.91 1.49
C ASP A 87 -15.32 -11.11 0.79
N VAL A 88 -14.83 -10.13 0.07
CA VAL A 88 -13.49 -10.17 -0.52
C VAL A 88 -12.45 -10.01 0.59
N VAL A 89 -11.68 -11.05 0.85
CA VAL A 89 -10.79 -11.12 2.02
C VAL A 89 -9.64 -10.12 1.91
N VAL A 90 -8.90 -10.14 0.80
CA VAL A 90 -7.75 -9.25 0.51
C VAL A 90 -7.56 -9.09 -1.00
N HIS A 91 -6.75 -8.11 -1.39
CA HIS A 91 -6.27 -7.87 -2.75
C HIS A 91 -7.39 -7.78 -3.80
N GLY A 92 -8.55 -7.26 -3.42
CA GLY A 92 -9.64 -7.03 -4.36
C GLY A 92 -9.23 -6.06 -5.46
N PHE A 93 -9.63 -6.37 -6.70
CA PHE A 93 -9.37 -5.50 -7.85
C PHE A 93 -10.47 -4.45 -7.96
N PRO A 94 -10.11 -3.18 -8.15
CA PRO A 94 -11.08 -2.17 -8.55
C PRO A 94 -11.83 -2.61 -9.81
N SER A 95 -13.13 -2.37 -9.81
CA SER A 95 -14.02 -2.80 -10.89
C SER A 95 -15.17 -1.81 -11.09
N ASN A 96 -16.09 -2.14 -11.98
CA ASN A 96 -17.33 -1.40 -12.16
C ASN A 96 -18.36 -1.66 -11.05
N TYR A 97 -17.98 -2.36 -9.97
CA TYR A 97 -18.86 -2.55 -8.84
C TYR A 97 -19.24 -1.21 -8.23
N VAL A 98 -20.53 -0.97 -8.14
CA VAL A 98 -21.11 0.25 -7.55
C VAL A 98 -21.37 0.01 -6.08
N LEU A 99 -20.77 0.83 -5.23
CA LEU A 99 -20.97 0.75 -3.78
C LEU A 99 -22.43 1.01 -3.41
N LYS A 100 -22.90 0.29 -2.41
CA LYS A 100 -24.26 0.37 -1.88
C LYS A 100 -24.23 0.78 -0.40
N GLU A 101 -25.37 1.21 0.09
CA GLU A 101 -25.55 1.46 1.54
C GLU A 101 -25.23 0.20 2.33
N GLY A 102 -24.37 0.31 3.34
CA GLY A 102 -23.96 -0.78 4.20
C GLY A 102 -22.74 -1.58 3.74
N ASP A 103 -22.21 -1.30 2.55
CA ASP A 103 -20.96 -1.92 2.11
C ASP A 103 -19.77 -1.53 3.00
#